data_c6a0ba769e77e2117db98177a3156bf4
#
_entry.id   c6a0ba769e77e2117db98177a3156bf4
#
_cell.length_a   1.000
_cell.length_b   1.000
_cell.length_c   1.000
_cell.angle_alpha   90.00
_cell.angle_beta   90.00
_cell.angle_gamma   90.00
#
_symmetry.space_group_name_H-M   'P 1'
#
loop_
_entity.id
_entity.type
_entity.pdbx_description
1 polymer ?
#
loop_
_entity_poly.entity_id
_entity_poly.type
_entity_poly.pdbx_seq_one_letter_code
_entity_poly.pdbx_strand_id
1 'polypeptide(L)'
;MSVHARWVRVSHWILAASVLTLAVSGFVILMAHPRLYWGEAGNDLMPALIELPFGPNYRNVDFVDHAPILQDAPGPITANRTTRIFNENGWGRSLHFLAAWFLVVPGLVYLLTGVFGGHFRSHIWPKSNELPLARRELVDHLRFRIRRASGGPDYGVLQKVTYSFVVFLAAPLIVLTGLTMSPTVSAAFPILLRMFGGFQSARTIHFATFAALLLFLCVHIVMVVASGFKRQMRAMTIGD
;
A
#
# COMPACT_ATOMS: atom_id res chain seq x y z
N MET A 1 -16.56 22.10 -19.95
CA MET A 1 -16.55 20.62 -19.94
C MET A 1 -15.74 20.17 -18.75
N SER A 2 -16.23 19.23 -17.95
CA SER A 2 -15.50 18.73 -16.77
C SER A 2 -14.20 18.05 -17.20
N VAL A 3 -13.08 18.37 -16.52
CA VAL A 3 -11.74 17.81 -16.81
C VAL A 3 -11.74 16.29 -16.63
N HIS A 4 -12.51 15.78 -15.65
CA HIS A 4 -12.63 14.35 -15.36
C HIS A 4 -14.09 13.90 -15.32
N ALA A 5 -14.37 12.74 -15.90
CA ALA A 5 -15.68 12.13 -15.85
C ALA A 5 -16.14 11.86 -14.41
N ARG A 6 -17.44 11.94 -14.12
CA ARG A 6 -17.99 11.79 -12.78
C ARG A 6 -17.60 10.45 -12.12
N TRP A 7 -17.62 9.35 -12.89
CA TRP A 7 -17.25 8.04 -12.37
C TRP A 7 -15.78 7.97 -11.95
N VAL A 8 -14.86 8.66 -12.67
CA VAL A 8 -13.42 8.74 -12.31
C VAL A 8 -13.26 9.47 -10.98
N ARG A 9 -13.97 10.54 -10.76
CA ARG A 9 -13.92 11.32 -9.52
C ARG A 9 -14.44 10.50 -8.33
N VAL A 10 -15.57 9.84 -8.50
CA VAL A 10 -16.16 8.99 -7.45
C VAL A 10 -15.23 7.82 -7.10
N SER A 11 -14.75 7.09 -8.10
CA SER A 11 -13.83 5.98 -7.86
C SER A 11 -12.52 6.42 -7.21
N HIS A 12 -11.98 7.57 -7.63
CA HIS A 12 -10.77 8.13 -7.00
C HIS A 12 -10.95 8.38 -5.50
N TRP A 13 -12.07 8.98 -5.08
CA TRP A 13 -12.31 9.26 -3.67
C TRP A 13 -12.61 8.00 -2.85
N ILE A 14 -13.28 7.02 -3.43
CA ILE A 14 -13.46 5.70 -2.80
C ILE A 14 -12.09 5.04 -2.58
N LEU A 15 -11.25 5.01 -3.62
CA LEU A 15 -9.90 4.43 -3.54
C LEU A 15 -9.01 5.21 -2.55
N ALA A 16 -9.05 6.53 -2.56
CA ALA A 16 -8.29 7.36 -1.62
C ALA A 16 -8.68 7.09 -0.17
N ALA A 17 -9.99 7.06 0.14
CA ALA A 17 -10.48 6.72 1.46
C ALA A 17 -10.06 5.30 1.88
N SER A 18 -10.14 4.33 0.96
CA SER A 18 -9.74 2.96 1.21
C SER A 18 -8.24 2.85 1.50
N VAL A 19 -7.40 3.50 0.71
CA VAL A 19 -5.94 3.49 0.91
C VAL A 19 -5.55 4.12 2.25
N LEU A 20 -6.16 5.24 2.64
CA LEU A 20 -5.89 5.86 3.94
C LEU A 20 -6.34 4.96 5.10
N THR A 21 -7.51 4.34 4.99
CA THR A 21 -8.02 3.40 5.99
C THR A 21 -7.12 2.17 6.11
N LEU A 22 -6.67 1.61 4.97
CA LEU A 22 -5.74 0.49 4.91
C LEU A 22 -4.37 0.85 5.51
N ALA A 23 -3.88 2.06 5.26
CA ALA A 23 -2.62 2.53 5.83
C ALA A 23 -2.70 2.60 7.36
N VAL A 24 -3.76 3.22 7.90
CA VAL A 24 -3.95 3.34 9.36
C VAL A 24 -4.15 1.96 9.99
N SER A 25 -5.06 1.15 9.47
CA SER A 25 -5.34 -0.18 10.03
C SER A 25 -4.16 -1.15 9.88
N GLY A 26 -3.43 -1.09 8.76
CA GLY A 26 -2.20 -1.84 8.55
C GLY A 26 -1.09 -1.46 9.51
N PHE A 27 -0.94 -0.17 9.81
CA PHE A 27 -0.02 0.31 10.84
C PHE A 27 -0.38 -0.23 12.23
N VAL A 28 -1.66 -0.21 12.61
CA VAL A 28 -2.14 -0.79 13.87
C VAL A 28 -1.82 -2.28 13.97
N ILE A 29 -2.03 -3.03 12.87
CA ILE A 29 -1.71 -4.46 12.81
C ILE A 29 -0.19 -4.68 12.95
N LEU A 30 0.62 -3.85 12.29
CA LEU A 30 2.08 -3.94 12.35
C LEU A 30 2.63 -3.66 13.75
N MET A 31 2.04 -2.69 14.48
CA MET A 31 2.46 -2.33 15.84
C MET A 31 2.32 -3.47 16.85
N ALA A 32 1.46 -4.45 16.56
CA ALA A 32 1.32 -5.61 17.42
C ALA A 32 2.56 -6.53 17.40
N HIS A 33 3.23 -6.60 16.24
CA HIS A 33 4.45 -7.40 16.06
C HIS A 33 5.32 -6.74 14.98
N PRO A 34 6.11 -5.71 15.33
CA PRO A 34 6.83 -4.88 14.37
C PRO A 34 8.15 -5.53 13.90
N ARG A 35 8.13 -6.83 13.69
CA ARG A 35 9.24 -7.64 13.20
C ARG A 35 8.82 -8.36 11.94
N LEU A 36 9.66 -8.34 10.92
CA LEU A 36 9.43 -8.97 9.64
C LEU A 36 10.46 -10.07 9.42
N TYR A 37 10.00 -11.21 8.93
CA TYR A 37 10.81 -12.40 8.71
C TYR A 37 10.71 -12.87 7.28
N TRP A 38 11.51 -13.85 6.92
CA TRP A 38 11.45 -14.51 5.63
C TRP A 38 11.19 -16.01 5.82
N GLY A 39 10.35 -16.61 4.97
CA GLY A 39 9.97 -18.02 5.05
C GLY A 39 8.59 -18.23 5.65
N GLU A 40 8.37 -19.39 6.24
CA GLU A 40 7.06 -19.80 6.79
C GLU A 40 6.84 -19.28 8.21
N ALA A 41 7.87 -19.34 9.05
CA ALA A 41 7.80 -19.05 10.47
C ALA A 41 8.55 -17.78 10.84
N GLY A 42 8.12 -17.16 11.95
CA GLY A 42 8.79 -16.03 12.59
C GLY A 42 8.22 -15.81 13.98
N ASN A 43 9.09 -15.67 14.96
CA ASN A 43 8.75 -15.40 16.35
C ASN A 43 9.83 -14.54 17.01
N ASP A 44 9.60 -14.13 18.26
CA ASP A 44 10.49 -13.20 18.97
C ASP A 44 11.88 -13.78 19.29
N LEU A 45 12.04 -15.11 19.21
CA LEU A 45 13.31 -15.81 19.43
C LEU A 45 14.13 -15.96 18.13
N MET A 46 13.53 -15.67 16.99
CA MET A 46 14.21 -15.77 15.70
C MET A 46 14.75 -14.39 15.28
N PRO A 47 15.91 -14.34 14.60
CA PRO A 47 16.41 -13.11 14.03
C PRO A 47 15.43 -12.59 12.98
N ALA A 48 15.00 -11.33 13.13
CA ALA A 48 14.16 -10.68 12.15
C ALA A 48 14.98 -10.19 10.96
N LEU A 49 14.39 -10.22 9.77
CA LEU A 49 14.97 -9.60 8.57
C LEU A 49 14.96 -8.07 8.71
N ILE A 50 13.85 -7.54 9.20
CA ILE A 50 13.68 -6.11 9.51
C ILE A 50 13.01 -6.03 10.87
N GLU A 51 13.60 -5.23 11.76
CA GLU A 51 13.02 -4.91 13.06
C GLU A 51 12.75 -3.42 13.11
N LEU A 52 11.49 -3.05 13.36
CA LEU A 52 11.07 -1.67 13.41
C LEU A 52 11.01 -1.23 14.88
N PRO A 53 11.81 -0.24 15.31
CA PRO A 53 11.95 0.14 16.72
C PRO A 53 10.79 1.01 17.21
N PHE A 54 9.56 0.58 16.95
CA PHE A 54 8.37 1.30 17.39
C PHE A 54 7.23 0.34 17.74
N GLY A 55 6.26 0.89 18.44
CA GLY A 55 5.08 0.17 18.88
C GLY A 55 5.18 -0.34 20.31
N PRO A 56 4.03 -0.59 20.95
CA PRO A 56 3.96 -0.96 22.35
C PRO A 56 4.52 -2.37 22.64
N ASN A 57 4.68 -3.20 21.62
CA ASN A 57 5.21 -4.55 21.73
C ASN A 57 6.63 -4.68 21.16
N TYR A 58 7.26 -3.54 20.84
CA TYR A 58 8.64 -3.55 20.41
C TYR A 58 9.52 -3.86 21.63
N ARG A 59 10.31 -4.94 21.52
CA ARG A 59 11.18 -5.45 22.59
C ARG A 59 10.56 -5.34 23.99
N ASN A 60 9.77 -6.31 24.35
CA ASN A 60 9.52 -6.52 25.76
C ASN A 60 10.82 -7.10 26.35
N VAL A 61 11.72 -6.22 26.78
CA VAL A 61 13.05 -6.57 27.30
C VAL A 61 12.91 -7.53 28.49
N ASP A 62 11.91 -7.30 29.32
CA ASP A 62 11.63 -8.16 30.49
C ASP A 62 11.24 -9.57 30.07
N PHE A 63 10.53 -9.71 28.95
CA PHE A 63 10.14 -11.01 28.42
C PHE A 63 11.31 -11.79 27.83
N VAL A 64 12.22 -11.10 27.11
CA VAL A 64 13.36 -11.74 26.43
C VAL A 64 14.48 -12.05 27.40
N ASP A 65 14.75 -11.14 28.37
CA ASP A 65 15.93 -11.20 29.21
C ASP A 65 15.70 -11.86 30.59
N HIS A 66 14.45 -11.86 31.09
CA HIS A 66 14.17 -12.24 32.47
C HIS A 66 13.09 -13.31 32.63
N ALA A 67 12.25 -13.54 31.66
CA ALA A 67 11.20 -14.54 31.78
C ALA A 67 11.53 -15.79 30.98
N PRO A 68 11.63 -16.95 31.58
CA PRO A 68 11.50 -18.20 30.86
C PRO A 68 10.18 -18.18 30.11
N ILE A 69 10.25 -18.32 28.80
CA ILE A 69 9.12 -18.24 27.88
C ILE A 69 7.87 -18.99 28.36
N LEU A 70 8.07 -20.03 29.12
CA LEU A 70 7.00 -20.89 29.64
C LEU A 70 6.38 -20.44 30.97
N GLN A 71 7.01 -19.50 31.71
CA GLN A 71 6.52 -19.12 33.03
C GLN A 71 5.68 -17.84 33.06
N ASP A 72 6.09 -16.83 32.30
CA ASP A 72 5.46 -15.51 32.38
C ASP A 72 4.92 -14.98 31.03
N ALA A 73 4.99 -15.79 30.01
CA ALA A 73 4.63 -15.42 28.65
C ALA A 73 3.22 -14.83 28.48
N PRO A 74 2.16 -15.30 29.18
CA PRO A 74 0.82 -14.77 28.96
C PRO A 74 0.52 -13.45 29.64
N GLY A 75 1.10 -13.20 30.83
CA GLY A 75 0.66 -12.11 31.69
C GLY A 75 0.93 -10.71 31.14
N PRO A 76 2.19 -10.29 30.97
CA PRO A 76 2.50 -8.90 30.63
C PRO A 76 2.09 -8.57 29.17
N ILE A 77 2.25 -9.49 28.25
CA ILE A 77 1.87 -9.28 26.84
C ILE A 77 0.35 -9.21 26.68
N THR A 78 -0.38 -10.08 27.36
CA THR A 78 -1.83 -10.11 27.30
C THR A 78 -2.44 -8.88 27.97
N ALA A 79 -1.95 -8.48 29.15
CA ALA A 79 -2.40 -7.29 29.86
C ALA A 79 -2.17 -6.01 29.03
N ASN A 80 -1.01 -5.86 28.43
CA ASN A 80 -0.73 -4.71 27.56
C ASN A 80 -1.59 -4.68 26.30
N ARG A 81 -2.00 -5.81 25.78
CA ARG A 81 -2.86 -5.88 24.59
C ARG A 81 -4.31 -5.53 24.88
N THR A 82 -4.80 -5.75 26.08
CA THR A 82 -6.20 -5.50 26.45
C THR A 82 -6.47 -4.05 26.85
N THR A 83 -5.45 -3.30 27.24
CA THR A 83 -5.64 -1.96 27.82
C THR A 83 -5.38 -0.80 26.85
N ARG A 84 -4.81 -1.06 25.67
CA ARG A 84 -4.45 -0.01 24.71
C ARG A 84 -5.09 -0.27 23.36
N ILE A 85 -5.74 0.75 22.81
CA ILE A 85 -6.43 0.69 21.50
C ILE A 85 -5.53 0.20 20.35
N PHE A 86 -4.22 0.51 20.40
CA PHE A 86 -3.25 0.06 19.42
C PHE A 86 -2.79 -1.39 19.60
N ASN A 87 -3.10 -2.00 20.73
CA ASN A 87 -2.81 -3.41 20.99
C ASN A 87 -3.98 -4.34 20.71
N GLU A 88 -5.18 -3.79 20.57
CA GLU A 88 -6.37 -4.55 20.20
C GLU A 88 -6.44 -4.70 18.68
N ASN A 89 -5.81 -5.74 18.16
CA ASN A 89 -5.71 -5.97 16.71
C ASN A 89 -7.03 -6.38 16.06
N GLY A 90 -8.02 -6.77 16.84
CA GLY A 90 -9.30 -7.27 16.32
C GLY A 90 -9.98 -6.26 15.42
N TRP A 91 -10.21 -5.04 15.90
CA TRP A 91 -10.84 -3.98 15.11
C TRP A 91 -9.98 -3.56 13.91
N GLY A 92 -8.63 -3.50 14.09
CA GLY A 92 -7.71 -3.14 13.03
C GLY A 92 -7.76 -4.12 11.86
N ARG A 93 -7.80 -5.43 12.15
CA ARG A 93 -7.97 -6.47 11.12
C ARG A 93 -9.31 -6.39 10.42
N SER A 94 -10.40 -6.25 11.17
CA SER A 94 -11.76 -6.16 10.59
C SER A 94 -11.88 -4.96 9.68
N LEU A 95 -11.38 -3.79 10.12
CA LEU A 95 -11.36 -2.58 9.33
C LEU A 95 -10.46 -2.71 8.09
N HIS A 96 -9.31 -3.37 8.23
CA HIS A 96 -8.39 -3.61 7.12
C HIS A 96 -9.04 -4.47 6.02
N PHE A 97 -9.68 -5.57 6.40
CA PHE A 97 -10.38 -6.43 5.44
C PHE A 97 -11.58 -5.72 4.79
N LEU A 98 -12.35 -4.95 5.58
CA LEU A 98 -13.45 -4.17 5.02
C LEU A 98 -12.95 -3.15 3.98
N ALA A 99 -11.93 -2.37 4.33
CA ALA A 99 -11.36 -1.38 3.42
C ALA A 99 -10.69 -2.03 2.19
N ALA A 100 -10.14 -3.24 2.33
CA ALA A 100 -9.59 -3.99 1.21
C ALA A 100 -10.64 -4.32 0.14
N TRP A 101 -11.89 -4.61 0.52
CA TRP A 101 -12.98 -4.81 -0.45
C TRP A 101 -13.29 -3.53 -1.23
N PHE A 102 -13.29 -2.38 -0.56
CA PHE A 102 -13.47 -1.08 -1.22
C PHE A 102 -12.28 -0.66 -2.09
N LEU A 103 -11.11 -1.26 -1.91
CA LEU A 103 -9.99 -1.12 -2.82
C LEU A 103 -10.07 -2.10 -3.99
N VAL A 104 -10.29 -3.39 -3.69
CA VAL A 104 -10.18 -4.49 -4.67
C VAL A 104 -11.31 -4.43 -5.69
N VAL A 105 -12.56 -4.25 -5.25
CA VAL A 105 -13.70 -4.28 -6.18
C VAL A 105 -13.66 -3.13 -7.19
N PRO A 106 -13.55 -1.84 -6.78
CA PRO A 106 -13.41 -0.76 -7.74
C PRO A 106 -12.09 -0.84 -8.54
N GLY A 107 -11.00 -1.29 -7.91
CA GLY A 107 -9.71 -1.49 -8.58
C GLY A 107 -9.78 -2.53 -9.69
N LEU A 108 -10.47 -3.65 -9.45
CA LEU A 108 -10.70 -4.68 -10.46
C LEU A 108 -11.59 -4.17 -11.61
N VAL A 109 -12.66 -3.45 -11.30
CA VAL A 109 -13.50 -2.80 -12.33
C VAL A 109 -12.66 -1.84 -13.18
N TYR A 110 -11.84 -1.02 -12.56
CA TYR A 110 -10.94 -0.10 -13.26
C TYR A 110 -9.93 -0.86 -14.13
N LEU A 111 -9.33 -1.92 -13.60
CA LEU A 111 -8.37 -2.76 -14.33
C LEU A 111 -9.03 -3.40 -15.57
N LEU A 112 -10.19 -4.03 -15.39
CA LEU A 112 -10.91 -4.69 -16.48
C LEU A 112 -11.37 -3.69 -17.54
N THR A 113 -12.00 -2.59 -17.13
CA THR A 113 -12.44 -1.55 -18.07
C THR A 113 -11.27 -0.88 -18.78
N GLY A 114 -10.15 -0.69 -18.10
CA GLY A 114 -8.94 -0.11 -18.68
C GLY A 114 -8.24 -1.03 -19.69
N VAL A 115 -8.21 -2.35 -19.41
CA VAL A 115 -7.65 -3.35 -20.33
C VAL A 115 -8.56 -3.52 -21.55
N PHE A 116 -9.84 -3.87 -21.35
CA PHE A 116 -10.78 -4.15 -22.43
C PHE A 116 -11.17 -2.89 -23.23
N GLY A 117 -11.20 -1.73 -22.58
CA GLY A 117 -11.44 -0.44 -23.23
C GLY A 117 -10.22 0.16 -23.93
N GLY A 118 -9.06 -0.49 -23.91
CA GLY A 118 -7.83 0.01 -24.53
C GLY A 118 -7.23 1.27 -23.89
N HIS A 119 -7.78 1.72 -22.77
CA HIS A 119 -7.36 2.94 -22.09
C HIS A 119 -5.90 2.89 -21.62
N PHE A 120 -5.45 1.76 -21.08
CA PHE A 120 -4.08 1.62 -20.63
C PHE A 120 -3.07 1.69 -21.76
N ARG A 121 -3.38 1.07 -22.90
CA ARG A 121 -2.50 1.06 -24.08
C ARG A 121 -2.34 2.45 -24.68
N SER A 122 -3.40 3.26 -24.66
CA SER A 122 -3.39 4.58 -25.27
C SER A 122 -2.85 5.68 -24.36
N HIS A 123 -3.06 5.59 -23.02
CA HIS A 123 -2.80 6.71 -22.11
C HIS A 123 -1.78 6.41 -20.99
N ILE A 124 -1.67 5.16 -20.55
CA ILE A 124 -0.85 4.81 -19.37
C ILE A 124 0.45 4.11 -19.76
N TRP A 125 0.43 3.30 -20.81
CA TRP A 125 1.63 2.54 -21.20
C TRP A 125 2.71 3.47 -21.78
N PRO A 126 3.91 3.53 -21.19
CA PRO A 126 5.00 4.34 -21.74
C PRO A 126 5.49 3.72 -23.06
N LYS A 127 5.67 4.55 -24.07
CA LYS A 127 6.25 4.09 -25.33
C LYS A 127 7.77 3.97 -25.17
N SER A 128 8.38 3.02 -25.90
CA SER A 128 9.81 2.75 -25.81
C SER A 128 10.69 3.97 -26.15
N ASN A 129 10.24 4.82 -27.03
CA ASN A 129 10.92 6.06 -27.43
C ASN A 129 10.77 7.19 -26.36
N GLU A 130 9.85 7.07 -25.42
CA GLU A 130 9.64 8.03 -24.33
C GLU A 130 10.53 7.73 -23.12
N LEU A 131 10.92 6.47 -22.90
CA LEU A 131 11.66 6.03 -21.70
C LEU A 131 12.95 6.85 -21.40
N PRO A 132 13.77 7.26 -22.38
CA PRO A 132 14.92 8.11 -22.11
C PRO A 132 14.55 9.46 -21.51
N LEU A 133 13.34 9.98 -21.77
CA LEU A 133 12.85 11.22 -21.22
C LEU A 133 12.49 11.10 -19.73
N ALA A 134 12.12 9.91 -19.26
CA ALA A 134 11.75 9.68 -17.86
C ALA A 134 12.87 10.09 -16.89
N ARG A 135 14.14 9.78 -17.23
CA ARG A 135 15.29 10.18 -16.43
C ARG A 135 15.42 11.71 -16.34
N ARG A 136 15.20 12.40 -17.43
CA ARG A 136 15.27 13.87 -17.48
C ARG A 136 14.12 14.49 -16.67
N GLU A 137 12.91 13.98 -16.82
CA GLU A 137 11.75 14.40 -16.04
C GLU A 137 11.96 14.13 -14.54
N LEU A 138 12.55 12.99 -14.17
CA LEU A 138 12.90 12.69 -12.77
C LEU A 138 13.84 13.75 -12.18
N VAL A 139 14.91 14.09 -12.90
CA VAL A 139 15.87 15.12 -12.45
C VAL A 139 15.19 16.49 -12.33
N ASP A 140 14.32 16.84 -13.28
CA ASP A 140 13.58 18.10 -13.24
C ASP A 140 12.61 18.15 -12.05
N HIS A 141 11.93 17.03 -11.73
CA HIS A 141 11.07 16.93 -10.54
C HIS A 141 11.87 17.05 -9.22
N LEU A 142 13.01 16.35 -9.12
CA LEU A 142 13.90 16.44 -7.94
C LEU A 142 14.45 17.87 -7.74
N ARG A 143 14.57 18.63 -8.82
CA ARG A 143 14.97 20.05 -8.77
C ARG A 143 13.81 21.02 -8.63
N PHE A 144 12.59 20.51 -8.36
CA PHE A 144 11.34 21.29 -8.31
C PHE A 144 11.08 22.15 -9.57
N ARG A 145 11.68 21.78 -10.69
CA ARG A 145 11.42 22.39 -12.01
C ARG A 145 10.21 21.71 -12.65
N ILE A 146 9.04 21.88 -12.01
CA ILE A 146 7.80 21.30 -12.50
C ILE A 146 7.38 22.09 -13.74
N ARG A 147 7.64 21.55 -14.91
CA ARG A 147 7.07 22.09 -16.15
C ARG A 147 5.58 21.89 -16.08
N ARG A 148 4.82 22.98 -16.06
CA ARG A 148 3.39 22.92 -16.28
C ARG A 148 3.18 22.26 -17.63
N ALA A 149 2.47 21.12 -17.64
CA ALA A 149 2.05 20.50 -18.89
C ALA A 149 1.32 21.57 -19.72
N SER A 150 1.92 21.96 -20.81
CA SER A 150 1.36 22.93 -21.74
C SER A 150 0.21 22.24 -22.46
N GLY A 151 -1.01 22.39 -21.92
CA GLY A 151 -2.25 22.35 -22.70
C GLY A 151 -2.73 21.04 -23.30
N GLY A 152 -2.26 19.88 -22.88
CA GLY A 152 -2.75 18.60 -23.41
C GLY A 152 -3.10 17.58 -22.33
N PRO A 153 -3.98 16.60 -22.61
CA PRO A 153 -4.35 15.53 -21.69
C PRO A 153 -3.25 14.46 -21.52
N ASP A 154 -2.07 14.67 -22.09
CA ASP A 154 -1.00 13.69 -22.08
C ASP A 154 -0.22 13.72 -20.76
N TYR A 155 -0.23 12.59 -20.05
CA TYR A 155 0.60 12.38 -18.87
C TYR A 155 2.07 12.45 -19.24
N GLY A 156 2.88 13.07 -18.38
CA GLY A 156 4.35 13.02 -18.47
C GLY A 156 4.84 11.56 -18.44
N VAL A 157 6.00 11.31 -19.03
CA VAL A 157 6.55 9.94 -19.12
C VAL A 157 6.77 9.35 -17.74
N LEU A 158 7.26 10.13 -16.78
CA LEU A 158 7.45 9.70 -15.40
C LEU A 158 6.11 9.32 -14.75
N GLN A 159 5.04 10.05 -15.01
CA GLN A 159 3.70 9.71 -14.53
C GLN A 159 3.20 8.39 -15.14
N LYS A 160 3.39 8.18 -16.46
CA LYS A 160 3.03 6.92 -17.13
C LYS A 160 3.77 5.73 -16.52
N VAL A 161 5.08 5.84 -16.30
CA VAL A 161 5.89 4.79 -15.66
C VAL A 161 5.40 4.50 -14.23
N THR A 162 5.17 5.55 -13.44
CA THR A 162 4.73 5.41 -12.05
C THR A 162 3.33 4.80 -11.96
N TYR A 163 2.40 5.23 -12.80
CA TYR A 163 1.04 4.66 -12.83
C TYR A 163 1.05 3.21 -13.32
N SER A 164 1.87 2.88 -14.33
CA SER A 164 2.05 1.49 -14.77
C SER A 164 2.60 0.63 -13.64
N PHE A 165 3.59 1.09 -12.89
CA PHE A 165 4.11 0.40 -11.71
C PHE A 165 3.02 0.17 -10.66
N VAL A 166 2.24 1.21 -10.33
CA VAL A 166 1.18 1.10 -9.31
C VAL A 166 0.09 0.14 -9.76
N VAL A 167 -0.41 0.28 -10.99
CA VAL A 167 -1.57 -0.49 -11.47
C VAL A 167 -1.22 -1.94 -11.80
N PHE A 168 -0.06 -2.19 -12.43
CA PHE A 168 0.27 -3.52 -12.95
C PHE A 168 1.20 -4.33 -12.05
N LEU A 169 1.88 -3.69 -11.11
CA LEU A 169 2.79 -4.40 -10.19
C LEU A 169 2.37 -4.24 -8.73
N ALA A 170 2.34 -3.02 -8.20
CA ALA A 170 2.15 -2.81 -6.77
C ALA A 170 0.73 -3.19 -6.30
N ALA A 171 -0.32 -2.83 -7.04
CA ALA A 171 -1.70 -3.14 -6.66
C ALA A 171 -2.00 -4.66 -6.72
N PRO A 172 -1.64 -5.41 -7.77
CA PRO A 172 -1.77 -6.87 -7.74
C PRO A 172 -0.94 -7.52 -6.64
N LEU A 173 0.29 -7.06 -6.43
CA LEU A 173 1.21 -7.63 -5.44
C LEU A 173 0.70 -7.46 -4.01
N ILE A 174 0.21 -6.26 -3.65
CA ILE A 174 -0.33 -6.02 -2.30
C ILE A 174 -1.60 -6.82 -2.05
N VAL A 175 -2.45 -7.01 -3.06
CA VAL A 175 -3.66 -7.83 -2.96
C VAL A 175 -3.30 -9.31 -2.81
N LEU A 176 -2.44 -9.85 -3.67
CA LEU A 176 -2.05 -11.26 -3.64
C LEU A 176 -1.33 -11.63 -2.33
N THR A 177 -0.42 -10.78 -1.86
CA THR A 177 0.25 -11.01 -0.56
C THR A 177 -0.72 -10.88 0.60
N GLY A 178 -1.68 -9.95 0.54
CA GLY A 178 -2.77 -9.85 1.52
C GLY A 178 -3.65 -11.09 1.57
N LEU A 179 -4.02 -11.64 0.42
CA LEU A 179 -4.77 -12.89 0.30
C LEU A 179 -3.96 -14.09 0.84
N THR A 180 -2.65 -14.13 0.59
CA THR A 180 -1.76 -15.18 1.14
C THR A 180 -1.74 -15.18 2.66
N MET A 181 -1.88 -14.02 3.29
CA MET A 181 -1.95 -13.91 4.76
C MET A 181 -3.34 -14.22 5.35
N SER A 182 -4.35 -14.47 4.51
CA SER A 182 -5.66 -14.92 4.97
C SER A 182 -5.66 -16.43 5.16
N PRO A 183 -5.87 -16.96 6.39
CA PRO A 183 -5.85 -18.41 6.63
C PRO A 183 -6.86 -19.18 5.77
N THR A 184 -8.05 -18.62 5.56
CA THR A 184 -9.09 -19.23 4.74
C THR A 184 -8.66 -19.33 3.26
N VAL A 185 -8.05 -18.25 2.73
CA VAL A 185 -7.62 -18.23 1.34
C VAL A 185 -6.41 -19.14 1.12
N SER A 186 -5.42 -19.10 2.01
CA SER A 186 -4.22 -19.94 1.90
C SER A 186 -4.50 -21.42 2.09
N ALA A 187 -5.51 -21.78 2.88
CA ALA A 187 -5.99 -23.15 2.99
C ALA A 187 -6.66 -23.64 1.70
N ALA A 188 -7.47 -22.78 1.06
CA ALA A 188 -8.12 -23.10 -0.22
C ALA A 188 -7.16 -23.06 -1.42
N PHE A 189 -6.17 -22.16 -1.37
CA PHE A 189 -5.21 -21.92 -2.46
C PHE A 189 -3.75 -21.96 -1.95
N PRO A 190 -3.21 -23.13 -1.57
CA PRO A 190 -1.86 -23.27 -1.01
C PRO A 190 -0.74 -22.84 -1.99
N ILE A 191 -1.05 -22.69 -3.27
CA ILE A 191 -0.13 -22.19 -4.29
C ILE A 191 0.37 -20.79 -3.96
N LEU A 192 -0.45 -19.95 -3.31
CA LEU A 192 -0.07 -18.59 -2.92
C LEU A 192 1.08 -18.60 -1.93
N LEU A 193 1.05 -19.49 -0.93
CA LEU A 193 2.17 -19.63 0.03
C LEU A 193 3.46 -20.04 -0.68
N ARG A 194 3.38 -20.99 -1.61
CA ARG A 194 4.55 -21.43 -2.39
C ARG A 194 5.10 -20.31 -3.27
N MET A 195 4.23 -19.54 -3.90
CA MET A 195 4.60 -18.45 -4.80
C MET A 195 5.38 -17.35 -4.07
N PHE A 196 5.01 -17.04 -2.83
CA PHE A 196 5.70 -16.00 -2.04
C PHE A 196 6.75 -16.57 -1.08
N GLY A 197 6.99 -17.88 -1.07
CA GLY A 197 8.00 -18.51 -0.20
C GLY A 197 7.62 -18.51 1.28
N GLY A 198 6.30 -18.59 1.58
CA GLY A 198 5.76 -18.73 2.91
C GLY A 198 5.00 -17.52 3.45
N PHE A 199 4.35 -17.72 4.60
CA PHE A 199 3.50 -16.70 5.23
C PHE A 199 4.27 -15.43 5.62
N GLN A 200 5.46 -15.59 6.23
CA GLN A 200 6.25 -14.45 6.68
C GLN A 200 6.90 -13.69 5.52
N SER A 201 7.30 -14.41 4.47
CA SER A 201 7.75 -13.78 3.24
C SER A 201 6.65 -12.94 2.60
N ALA A 202 5.42 -13.48 2.50
CA ALA A 202 4.27 -12.73 2.00
C ALA A 202 4.00 -11.47 2.82
N ARG A 203 4.11 -11.56 4.15
CA ARG A 203 3.96 -10.41 5.08
C ARG A 203 5.03 -9.35 4.85
N THR A 204 6.27 -9.77 4.65
CA THR A 204 7.40 -8.86 4.39
C THR A 204 7.25 -8.17 3.03
N ILE A 205 6.86 -8.91 1.99
CA ILE A 205 6.60 -8.37 0.65
C ILE A 205 5.40 -7.40 0.70
N HIS A 206 4.34 -7.74 1.43
CA HIS A 206 3.18 -6.88 1.63
C HIS A 206 3.58 -5.53 2.26
N PHE A 207 4.38 -5.58 3.32
CA PHE A 207 4.90 -4.38 3.96
C PHE A 207 5.78 -3.54 3.02
N ALA A 208 6.71 -4.16 2.30
CA ALA A 208 7.56 -3.46 1.35
C ALA A 208 6.75 -2.80 0.23
N THR A 209 5.74 -3.50 -0.29
CA THR A 209 4.81 -2.97 -1.28
C THR A 209 3.98 -1.81 -0.72
N PHE A 210 3.49 -1.95 0.51
CA PHE A 210 2.81 -0.86 1.22
C PHE A 210 3.71 0.37 1.38
N ALA A 211 4.97 0.20 1.78
CA ALA A 211 5.93 1.30 1.91
C ALA A 211 6.14 2.02 0.56
N ALA A 212 6.25 1.27 -0.54
CA ALA A 212 6.34 1.84 -1.89
C ALA A 212 5.07 2.61 -2.29
N LEU A 213 3.88 2.09 -1.98
CA LEU A 213 2.61 2.78 -2.22
C LEU A 213 2.44 4.02 -1.34
N LEU A 214 2.91 3.98 -0.10
CA LEU A 214 2.91 5.15 0.79
C LEU A 214 3.84 6.25 0.26
N LEU A 215 5.03 5.88 -0.21
CA LEU A 215 5.94 6.82 -0.88
C LEU A 215 5.28 7.42 -2.13
N PHE A 216 4.64 6.60 -2.96
CA PHE A 216 3.87 7.09 -4.10
C PHE A 216 2.79 8.08 -3.67
N LEU A 217 2.02 7.78 -2.61
CA LEU A 217 0.99 8.68 -2.08
C LEU A 217 1.57 10.02 -1.61
N CYS A 218 2.70 10.00 -0.90
CA CYS A 218 3.40 11.21 -0.48
C CYS A 218 3.82 12.07 -1.67
N VAL A 219 4.46 11.46 -2.67
CA VAL A 219 4.86 12.14 -3.91
C VAL A 219 3.63 12.69 -4.64
N HIS A 220 2.55 11.90 -4.74
CA HIS A 220 1.30 12.31 -5.37
C HIS A 220 0.72 13.57 -4.69
N ILE A 221 0.64 13.61 -3.37
CA ILE A 221 0.13 14.77 -2.62
C ILE A 221 1.03 16.00 -2.86
N VAL A 222 2.35 15.84 -2.80
CA VAL A 222 3.31 16.93 -3.07
C VAL A 222 3.09 17.47 -4.48
N MET A 223 2.92 16.60 -5.48
CA MET A 223 2.69 17.01 -6.87
C MET A 223 1.34 17.72 -7.05
N VAL A 224 0.28 17.28 -6.38
CA VAL A 224 -1.03 17.95 -6.38
C VAL A 224 -0.90 19.36 -5.80
N VAL A 225 -0.19 19.53 -4.68
CA VAL A 225 0.05 20.84 -4.06
C VAL A 225 0.87 21.74 -4.99
N ALA A 226 1.98 21.22 -5.51
CA ALA A 226 2.90 21.97 -6.37
C ALA A 226 2.30 22.40 -7.72
N SER A 227 1.39 21.58 -8.27
CA SER A 227 0.70 21.90 -9.54
C SER A 227 -0.52 22.83 -9.39
N GLY A 228 -0.87 23.20 -8.16
CA GLY A 228 -1.98 24.13 -7.88
C GLY A 228 -3.16 23.43 -7.19
N PHE A 229 -3.05 23.26 -5.89
CA PHE A 229 -3.98 22.51 -5.03
C PHE A 229 -5.46 22.82 -5.29
N LYS A 230 -5.84 24.12 -5.24
CA LYS A 230 -7.25 24.52 -5.42
C LYS A 230 -7.83 24.05 -6.77
N ARG A 231 -7.05 24.19 -7.83
CA ARG A 231 -7.46 23.79 -9.18
C ARG A 231 -7.63 22.26 -9.27
N GLN A 232 -6.65 21.50 -8.76
CA GLN A 232 -6.69 20.04 -8.80
C GLN A 232 -7.84 19.49 -7.95
N MET A 233 -8.05 20.08 -6.76
CA MET A 233 -9.17 19.68 -5.91
C MET A 233 -10.52 19.98 -6.56
N ARG A 234 -10.69 21.14 -7.19
CA ARG A 234 -11.93 21.46 -7.92
C ARG A 234 -12.17 20.49 -9.08
N ALA A 235 -11.14 20.20 -9.87
CA ALA A 235 -11.23 19.24 -10.97
C ALA A 235 -11.67 17.85 -10.49
N MET A 236 -11.21 17.41 -9.30
CA MET A 236 -11.52 16.09 -8.75
C MET A 236 -12.77 16.06 -7.85
N THR A 237 -13.34 17.21 -7.45
CA THR A 237 -14.59 17.27 -6.67
C THR A 237 -15.78 17.71 -7.51
N ILE A 238 -15.76 18.93 -8.01
CA ILE A 238 -16.88 19.54 -8.77
C ILE A 238 -16.74 19.36 -10.29
N GLY A 239 -15.53 19.14 -10.79
CA GLY A 239 -15.27 18.85 -12.20
C GLY A 239 -14.97 20.10 -13.05
N ASP A 240 -14.66 21.23 -12.40
CA ASP A 240 -14.31 22.50 -13.06
C ASP A 240 -12.80 22.72 -13.09
#